data_d48604d5a278badb90895828f67fc8f7
#
_entry.id   d48604d5a278badb90895828f67fc8f7
#
_cell.length_a   1.000
_cell.length_b   1.000
_cell.length_c   1.000
_cell.angle_alpha   90.00
_cell.angle_beta   90.00
_cell.angle_gamma   90.00
#
_symmetry.space_group_name_H-M   'P 1'
#
loop_
_entity.id
_entity.type
_entity.pdbx_description
1 polymer ?
#
loop_
_entity_poly.entity_id
_entity_poly.type
_entity_poly.pdbx_seq_one_letter_code
_entity_poly.pdbx_strand_id
1 'polypeptide(L)'
;MGKKKIPILRAILAANIKEGRRNLGISQEKLAEMTGLSWQTVNSIECHRTWVSDKTLETIANALKIEPFLLLVPLETRLELSQGTTGILHKLAEAKKAYDSIYNEIFNK
;
A
#
# COMPACT_ATOMS: atom_id res chain seq x y z
N MET A 1 9.36 -29.30 10.03
CA MET A 1 8.56 -28.24 10.35
C MET A 1 8.90 -26.96 9.69
N GLY A 2 8.20 -26.54 8.78
CA GLY A 2 8.48 -25.37 8.02
C GLY A 2 8.23 -24.08 8.78
N LYS A 3 8.94 -23.03 8.43
CA LYS A 3 8.62 -21.70 8.88
C LYS A 3 7.28 -21.27 8.29
N LYS A 4 6.50 -20.57 9.07
CA LYS A 4 5.28 -19.99 8.56
C LYS A 4 5.62 -19.00 7.47
N LYS A 5 5.06 -19.20 6.29
CA LYS A 5 5.27 -18.28 5.19
C LYS A 5 4.40 -17.03 5.39
N ILE A 6 5.02 -15.86 5.33
CA ILE A 6 4.28 -14.60 5.36
C ILE A 6 3.76 -14.35 3.95
N PRO A 7 2.45 -14.10 3.78
CA PRO A 7 1.93 -13.78 2.46
C PRO A 7 2.64 -12.55 1.88
N ILE A 8 3.04 -12.65 0.62
CA ILE A 8 3.81 -11.60 -0.04
C ILE A 8 3.09 -10.25 -0.01
N LEU A 9 1.77 -10.25 -0.13
CA LEU A 9 1.01 -8.99 -0.11
C LEU A 9 1.10 -8.28 1.22
N ARG A 10 1.17 -9.02 2.33
CA ARG A 10 1.36 -8.40 3.64
C ARG A 10 2.72 -7.74 3.76
N ALA A 11 3.74 -8.38 3.21
CA ALA A 11 5.10 -7.81 3.23
C ALA A 11 5.18 -6.55 2.38
N ILE A 12 4.56 -6.58 1.20
CA ILE A 12 4.53 -5.42 0.30
C ILE A 12 3.80 -4.25 0.97
N LEU A 13 2.62 -4.51 1.51
CA LEU A 13 1.82 -3.49 2.17
C LEU A 13 2.57 -2.88 3.35
N ALA A 14 3.16 -3.71 4.19
CA ALA A 14 3.90 -3.23 5.37
C ALA A 14 5.07 -2.32 4.97
N ALA A 15 5.84 -2.73 3.97
CA ALA A 15 6.98 -1.94 3.49
C ALA A 15 6.51 -0.58 2.95
N ASN A 16 5.42 -0.57 2.20
CA ASN A 16 4.90 0.66 1.61
C ASN A 16 4.31 1.61 2.67
N ILE A 17 3.67 1.07 3.68
CA ILE A 17 3.15 1.90 4.78
C ILE A 17 4.30 2.53 5.56
N LYS A 18 5.32 1.75 5.89
CA LYS A 18 6.49 2.26 6.59
C LYS A 18 7.17 3.37 5.80
N GLU A 19 7.33 3.16 4.50
CA GLU A 19 7.95 4.16 3.63
C GLU A 19 7.10 5.43 3.56
N GLY A 20 5.78 5.28 3.43
CA GLY A 20 4.87 6.42 3.43
C GLY A 20 4.96 7.23 4.73
N ARG A 21 5.05 6.54 5.87
CA ARG A 21 5.22 7.23 7.15
C ARG A 21 6.54 7.98 7.21
N ARG A 22 7.63 7.35 6.77
CA ARG A 22 8.95 7.99 6.75
C ARG A 22 8.93 9.24 5.89
N ASN A 23 8.30 9.16 4.74
CA ASN A 23 8.23 10.29 3.82
C ASN A 23 7.47 11.47 4.41
N LEU A 24 6.49 11.21 5.28
CA LEU A 24 5.74 12.25 5.97
C LEU A 24 6.32 12.60 7.33
N GLY A 25 7.33 11.85 7.79
CA GLY A 25 7.93 12.08 9.10
C GLY A 25 7.01 11.81 10.26
N ILE A 26 6.11 10.82 10.13
CA ILE A 26 5.13 10.53 11.17
C ILE A 26 5.37 9.16 11.80
N SER A 27 4.95 9.03 13.06
CA SER A 27 5.05 7.80 13.82
C SER A 27 3.87 6.86 13.52
N GLN A 28 3.95 5.63 14.01
CA GLN A 28 2.81 4.71 13.97
C GLN A 28 1.62 5.29 14.74
N GLU A 29 1.89 5.90 15.87
CA GLU A 29 0.85 6.52 16.70
C GLU A 29 0.15 7.66 15.95
N LYS A 30 0.94 8.46 15.25
CA LYS A 30 0.36 9.55 14.46
C LYS A 30 -0.49 9.01 13.32
N LEU A 31 -0.02 7.99 12.63
CA LEU A 31 -0.82 7.36 11.58
C LEU A 31 -2.11 6.77 12.14
N ALA A 32 -2.04 6.13 13.30
CA ALA A 32 -3.23 5.62 13.98
C ALA A 32 -4.23 6.74 14.25
N GLU A 33 -3.75 7.86 14.78
CA GLU A 33 -4.59 9.03 15.04
C GLU A 33 -5.25 9.55 13.75
N MET A 34 -4.47 9.66 12.68
CA MET A 34 -4.96 10.19 11.41
C MET A 34 -6.00 9.29 10.74
N THR A 35 -5.94 8.00 11.01
CA THR A 35 -6.82 7.01 10.35
C THR A 35 -7.97 6.55 11.23
N GLY A 36 -7.95 6.90 12.51
CA GLY A 36 -8.94 6.37 13.44
C GLY A 36 -8.69 4.93 13.86
N LEU A 37 -7.56 4.37 13.49
CA LEU A 37 -7.17 3.02 13.88
C LEU A 37 -6.44 3.06 15.22
N SER A 38 -6.35 1.91 15.89
CA SER A 38 -5.51 1.81 17.09
C SER A 38 -4.05 1.67 16.69
N TRP A 39 -3.15 2.03 17.60
CA TRP A 39 -1.72 1.78 17.38
C TRP A 39 -1.44 0.30 17.15
N GLN A 40 -2.12 -0.57 17.92
CA GLN A 40 -1.94 -2.01 17.78
C GLN A 40 -2.29 -2.48 16.37
N THR A 41 -3.34 -1.92 15.78
CA THR A 41 -3.72 -2.27 14.41
C THR A 41 -2.64 -1.85 13.42
N VAL A 42 -2.16 -0.62 13.51
CA VAL A 42 -1.09 -0.13 12.63
C VAL A 42 0.15 -1.00 12.79
N ASN A 43 0.53 -1.28 14.03
CA ASN A 43 1.70 -2.11 14.30
C ASN A 43 1.54 -3.53 13.76
N SER A 44 0.36 -4.12 13.90
CA SER A 44 0.10 -5.47 13.39
C SER A 44 0.22 -5.53 11.86
N ILE A 45 -0.26 -4.50 11.19
CA ILE A 45 -0.14 -4.42 9.73
C ILE A 45 1.34 -4.31 9.34
N GLU A 46 2.09 -3.44 9.99
CA GLU A 46 3.51 -3.23 9.68
C GLU A 46 4.38 -4.42 10.06
N CYS A 47 3.89 -5.27 10.98
CA CYS A 47 4.61 -6.49 11.39
C CYS A 47 4.14 -7.73 10.62
N HIS A 48 3.37 -7.56 9.55
CA HIS A 48 2.90 -8.65 8.70
C HIS A 48 1.94 -9.62 9.38
N ARG A 49 1.32 -9.23 10.50
CA ARG A 49 0.47 -10.14 11.25
C ARG A 49 -0.94 -10.21 10.71
N THR A 50 -1.40 -9.19 10.02
CA THR A 50 -2.78 -9.11 9.56
C THR A 50 -2.88 -8.46 8.20
N TRP A 51 -3.97 -8.75 7.53
CA TRP A 51 -4.37 -8.07 6.31
C TRP A 51 -5.36 -6.97 6.69
N VAL A 52 -5.75 -6.17 5.72
CA VAL A 52 -6.65 -5.03 5.93
C VAL A 52 -7.91 -5.18 5.08
N SER A 53 -8.99 -4.54 5.52
CA SER A 53 -10.16 -4.41 4.66
C SER A 53 -9.88 -3.36 3.60
N ASP A 54 -10.70 -3.36 2.54
CA ASP A 54 -10.59 -2.36 1.50
C ASP A 54 -10.75 -0.94 2.06
N LYS A 55 -11.68 -0.76 2.99
CA LYS A 55 -11.91 0.53 3.62
C LYS A 55 -10.68 0.99 4.42
N THR A 56 -10.08 0.09 5.18
CA THR A 56 -8.87 0.41 5.94
C THR A 56 -7.71 0.76 5.02
N LEU A 57 -7.56 0.02 3.93
CA LEU A 57 -6.52 0.29 2.93
C LEU A 57 -6.68 1.70 2.36
N GLU A 58 -7.89 2.06 1.97
CA GLU A 58 -8.16 3.39 1.42
C GLU A 58 -7.91 4.49 2.46
N THR A 59 -8.30 4.26 3.71
CA THR A 59 -8.09 5.22 4.78
C THR A 59 -6.60 5.47 5.03
N ILE A 60 -5.81 4.40 5.06
CA ILE A 60 -4.36 4.52 5.23
C ILE A 60 -3.74 5.24 4.04
N ALA A 61 -4.15 4.87 2.82
CA ALA A 61 -3.62 5.50 1.61
C ALA A 61 -3.91 6.99 1.59
N ASN A 62 -5.12 7.38 1.96
CA ASN A 62 -5.49 8.80 2.03
C ASN A 62 -4.62 9.54 3.05
N ALA A 63 -4.41 8.95 4.22
CA ALA A 63 -3.58 9.57 5.26
C ALA A 63 -2.13 9.74 4.78
N LEU A 64 -1.63 8.79 4.03
CA LEU A 64 -0.26 8.82 3.50
C LEU A 64 -0.14 9.58 2.18
N LYS A 65 -1.25 10.05 1.63
CA LYS A 65 -1.32 10.79 0.36
C LYS A 65 -0.78 9.96 -0.81
N ILE A 66 -1.15 8.69 -0.83
CA ILE A 66 -0.73 7.72 -1.85
C ILE A 66 -1.99 7.10 -2.45
N GLU A 67 -1.96 6.85 -3.76
CA GLU A 67 -3.03 6.08 -4.40
C GLU A 67 -3.09 4.68 -3.77
N PRO A 68 -4.29 4.16 -3.40
CA PRO A 68 -4.36 2.87 -2.71
C PRO A 68 -3.66 1.73 -3.43
N PHE A 69 -3.77 1.66 -4.77
CA PHE A 69 -3.15 0.56 -5.50
C PHE A 69 -1.62 0.59 -5.38
N LEU A 70 -1.02 1.76 -5.17
CA LEU A 70 0.43 1.87 -5.03
C LEU A 70 0.94 1.25 -3.73
N LEU A 71 0.07 1.10 -2.73
CA LEU A 71 0.44 0.39 -1.51
C LEU A 71 0.64 -1.11 -1.74
N LEU A 72 0.18 -1.62 -2.88
CA LEU A 72 0.33 -3.02 -3.24
C LEU A 72 1.39 -3.25 -4.32
N VAL A 73 2.11 -2.21 -4.72
CA VAL A 73 3.22 -2.30 -5.67
C VAL A 73 4.52 -2.48 -4.87
N PRO A 74 5.36 -3.46 -5.20
CA PRO A 74 6.62 -3.63 -4.48
C PRO A 74 7.42 -2.33 -4.42
N LEU A 75 8.02 -2.07 -3.28
CA LEU A 75 8.71 -0.81 -3.01
C LEU A 75 9.80 -0.51 -4.05
N GLU A 76 10.57 -1.52 -4.43
CA GLU A 76 11.62 -1.34 -5.44
C GLU A 76 11.06 -0.81 -6.75
N THR A 77 9.93 -1.35 -7.18
CA THR A 77 9.26 -0.89 -8.40
C THR A 77 8.81 0.55 -8.28
N ARG A 78 8.25 0.91 -7.12
CA ARG A 78 7.81 2.28 -6.86
C ARG A 78 8.98 3.26 -6.90
N LEU A 79 10.13 2.87 -6.33
CA LEU A 79 11.32 3.71 -6.34
C LEU A 79 11.88 3.89 -7.74
N GLU A 80 11.86 2.84 -8.55
CA GLU A 80 12.25 2.93 -9.95
C GLU A 80 11.36 3.92 -10.71
N LEU A 81 10.06 3.88 -10.46
CA LEU A 81 9.11 4.79 -11.07
C LEU A 81 9.43 6.25 -10.72
N SER A 82 9.81 6.50 -9.47
CA SER A 82 10.10 7.86 -9.03
C SER A 82 11.38 8.43 -9.61
N GLN A 83 12.23 7.58 -10.20
CA GLN A 83 13.44 8.01 -10.87
C GLN A 83 13.19 8.47 -12.31
N GLY A 84 11.96 8.42 -12.78
CA GLY A 84 11.56 9.04 -14.02
C GLY A 84 11.95 8.30 -15.28
N THR A 85 12.09 6.98 -15.22
CA THR A 85 12.35 6.20 -16.44
C THR A 85 11.07 6.12 -17.25
N THR A 86 11.10 6.64 -18.46
CA THR A 86 9.91 6.74 -19.34
C THR A 86 9.21 5.40 -19.54
N GLY A 87 9.98 4.34 -19.78
CA GLY A 87 9.40 3.00 -19.97
C GLY A 87 8.68 2.47 -18.76
N ILE A 88 9.20 2.76 -17.57
CA ILE A 88 8.59 2.32 -16.32
C ILE A 88 7.31 3.09 -16.06
N LEU A 89 7.32 4.40 -16.30
CA LEU A 89 6.12 5.23 -16.14
C LEU A 89 5.02 4.76 -17.08
N HIS A 90 5.38 4.40 -18.32
CA HIS A 90 4.41 3.88 -19.27
C HIS A 90 3.80 2.56 -18.79
N LYS A 91 4.61 1.66 -18.26
CA LYS A 91 4.13 0.40 -17.71
C LYS A 91 3.20 0.60 -16.52
N LEU A 92 3.51 1.58 -15.67
CA LEU A 92 2.64 1.90 -14.54
C LEU A 92 1.29 2.43 -15.03
N ALA A 93 1.30 3.30 -16.03
CA ALA A 93 0.07 3.84 -16.61
C ALA A 93 -0.78 2.72 -17.19
N GLU A 94 -0.17 1.76 -17.87
CA GLU A 94 -0.87 0.60 -18.39
C GLU A 94 -1.46 -0.27 -17.29
N ALA A 95 -0.69 -0.49 -16.22
CA ALA A 95 -1.14 -1.28 -15.08
C ALA A 95 -2.34 -0.61 -14.41
N LYS A 96 -2.29 0.71 -14.24
CA LYS A 96 -3.42 1.44 -13.65
C LYS A 96 -4.65 1.37 -14.55
N LYS A 97 -4.46 1.48 -15.85
CA LYS A 97 -5.55 1.39 -16.81
C LYS A 97 -6.21 0.01 -16.74
N ALA A 98 -5.40 -1.04 -16.66
CA ALA A 98 -5.92 -2.39 -16.53
C ALA A 98 -6.68 -2.58 -15.22
N TYR A 99 -6.16 -2.03 -14.11
CA TYR A 99 -6.82 -2.05 -12.82
C TYR A 99 -8.19 -1.34 -12.89
N ASP A 100 -8.21 -0.14 -13.46
CA ASP A 100 -9.46 0.63 -13.58
C ASP A 100 -10.47 -0.09 -14.44
N SER A 101 -10.03 -0.74 -15.53
CA SER A 101 -10.90 -1.51 -16.40
C SER A 101 -11.54 -2.68 -15.67
N ILE A 102 -10.74 -3.42 -14.90
CA ILE A 102 -11.24 -4.56 -14.11
C ILE A 102 -12.22 -4.07 -13.04
N TYR A 103 -11.87 -2.99 -12.36
CA TYR A 103 -12.71 -2.41 -11.33
C TYR A 103 -14.08 -2.02 -11.92
N ASN A 104 -14.07 -1.32 -13.04
CA ASN A 104 -15.29 -0.87 -13.68
C ASN A 104 -16.14 -2.05 -14.15
N GLU A 105 -15.52 -3.10 -14.69
CA GLU A 105 -16.21 -4.29 -15.12
C GLU A 105 -16.92 -5.01 -13.96
N ILE A 106 -16.28 -5.03 -12.79
CA ILE A 106 -16.83 -5.71 -11.61
C ILE A 106 -17.90 -4.86 -10.92
N PHE A 107 -17.66 -3.56 -10.76
CA PHE A 107 -18.47 -2.72 -9.90
C PHE A 107 -19.40 -1.74 -10.59
N ASN A 108 -19.23 -1.51 -11.89
CA ASN A 108 -20.05 -0.54 -12.63
C ASN A 108 -20.92 -1.16 -13.71
N LYS A 109 -21.27 -2.41 -13.56
CA LYS A 109 -22.20 -3.06 -14.49
C LYS A 109 -23.63 -2.67 -14.19
#